data_df236da590b94b830c0fe9b226977913
#
_entry.id   df236da590b94b830c0fe9b226977913
#
_cell.length_a   1.000
_cell.length_b   1.000
_cell.length_c   1.000
_cell.angle_alpha   90.00
_cell.angle_beta   90.00
_cell.angle_gamma   90.00
#
_symmetry.space_group_name_H-M   'P 1'
#
loop_
_entity.id
_entity.type
_entity.pdbx_description
1 polymer ?
#
loop_
_entity_poly.entity_id
_entity_poly.type
_entity_poly.pdbx_seq_one_letter_code
_entity_poly.pdbx_strand_id
1 'polypeptide(L)'
;VLQYVSSTVEHILTELRKIVVGQDEAVEQILVALLAEGHALIEGVPGTAKTLTVKTLARIIGAGFSRIQFTPDLMPSDITGTNVFNVATSAFTLRQGPVFTDLLLADEINRTPPKTQAALLEAMEERQVTIDGEPYPLSPLFTVFATENPIEYEGTYPLPEAQLDRFLLKILVDYPAEEAERQVVANWDAGFNSRRLEQVDIRPLPAADAISRCRMEVRNARMEPGVQRYVVDIVRRTRTHPSILYGASPRAAVALLLCAKALAALRGREFSTPDDVRDIARPVLRHRLSLRAEAELDGATADAVITDILKTVQVPR
;
A
#
# COMPACT_ATOMS: atom_id res chain seq x y z
N VAL A 1 16.95 18.66 -7.01
CA VAL A 1 15.65 19.27 -7.32
C VAL A 1 14.65 18.16 -7.56
N LEU A 2 13.65 18.05 -6.70
CA LEU A 2 12.58 17.01 -6.80
C LEU A 2 11.56 17.29 -7.92
N GLN A 3 11.95 18.06 -8.91
CA GLN A 3 11.12 18.43 -10.05
C GLN A 3 10.73 17.20 -10.88
N TYR A 4 11.58 16.16 -10.87
CA TYR A 4 11.28 14.92 -11.60
C TYR A 4 10.19 14.09 -10.92
N VAL A 5 10.20 13.95 -9.58
CA VAL A 5 9.12 13.25 -8.86
C VAL A 5 7.79 13.94 -9.08
N SER A 6 7.74 15.27 -8.89
CA SER A 6 6.51 16.04 -9.04
C SER A 6 5.91 15.90 -10.44
N SER A 7 6.72 16.06 -11.49
CA SER A 7 6.25 15.92 -12.88
C SER A 7 5.82 14.49 -13.22
N THR A 8 6.54 13.49 -12.70
CA THR A 8 6.18 12.08 -12.90
C THR A 8 4.85 11.75 -12.22
N VAL A 9 4.66 12.21 -10.98
CA VAL A 9 3.43 12.01 -10.22
C VAL A 9 2.25 12.73 -10.88
N GLU A 10 2.44 13.96 -11.34
CA GLU A 10 1.41 14.71 -12.06
C GLU A 10 0.95 13.97 -13.32
N HIS A 11 1.89 13.41 -14.09
CA HIS A 11 1.56 12.56 -15.23
C HIS A 11 0.73 11.34 -14.80
N ILE A 12 1.18 10.61 -13.76
CA ILE A 12 0.47 9.43 -13.27
C ILE A 12 -0.95 9.80 -12.82
N LEU A 13 -1.13 10.87 -12.06
CA LEU A 13 -2.43 11.31 -11.59
C LEU A 13 -3.34 11.73 -12.75
N THR A 14 -2.81 12.42 -13.74
CA THR A 14 -3.56 12.82 -14.94
C THR A 14 -4.09 11.60 -15.70
N GLU A 15 -3.26 10.58 -15.89
CA GLU A 15 -3.65 9.36 -16.58
C GLU A 15 -4.60 8.49 -15.74
N LEU A 16 -4.38 8.38 -14.42
CA LEU A 16 -5.27 7.64 -13.51
C LEU A 16 -6.67 8.24 -13.47
N ARG A 17 -6.81 9.57 -13.43
CA ARG A 17 -8.10 10.27 -13.38
C ARG A 17 -8.99 10.06 -14.61
N LYS A 18 -8.44 9.57 -15.72
CA LYS A 18 -9.23 9.15 -16.87
C LYS A 18 -10.11 7.93 -16.58
N ILE A 19 -9.74 7.14 -15.56
CA ILE A 19 -10.33 5.82 -15.26
C ILE A 19 -10.88 5.77 -13.84
N VAL A 20 -10.13 6.28 -12.87
CA VAL A 20 -10.47 6.26 -11.45
C VAL A 20 -11.01 7.61 -11.05
N VAL A 21 -12.25 7.64 -10.57
CA VAL A 21 -12.96 8.87 -10.20
C VAL A 21 -13.27 8.84 -8.70
N GLY A 22 -13.02 9.95 -8.02
CA GLY A 22 -13.45 10.17 -6.64
C GLY A 22 -12.65 9.42 -5.57
N GLN A 23 -11.41 8.99 -5.88
CA GLN A 23 -10.53 8.24 -4.96
C GLN A 23 -9.15 8.91 -4.83
N ASP A 24 -9.10 10.25 -4.92
CA ASP A 24 -7.82 10.98 -4.96
C ASP A 24 -6.95 10.73 -3.72
N GLU A 25 -7.54 10.68 -2.51
CA GLU A 25 -6.79 10.41 -1.27
C GLU A 25 -6.19 8.99 -1.26
N ALA A 26 -6.97 7.99 -1.64
CA ALA A 26 -6.48 6.61 -1.72
C ALA A 26 -5.37 6.48 -2.77
N VAL A 27 -5.51 7.15 -3.91
CA VAL A 27 -4.48 7.20 -4.97
C VAL A 27 -3.21 7.87 -4.46
N GLU A 28 -3.29 8.99 -3.75
CA GLU A 28 -2.12 9.65 -3.14
C GLU A 28 -1.40 8.68 -2.20
N GLN A 29 -2.13 7.98 -1.31
CA GLN A 29 -1.55 7.01 -0.38
C GLN A 29 -0.95 5.79 -1.08
N ILE A 30 -1.53 5.29 -2.17
CA ILE A 30 -0.98 4.24 -3.02
C ILE A 30 0.37 4.69 -3.62
N LEU A 31 0.45 5.92 -4.13
CA LEU A 31 1.70 6.47 -4.66
C LEU A 31 2.75 6.68 -3.56
N VAL A 32 2.35 7.11 -2.37
CA VAL A 32 3.25 7.17 -1.20
C VAL A 32 3.83 5.79 -0.91
N ALA A 33 3.02 4.73 -0.86
CA ALA A 33 3.50 3.37 -0.62
C ALA A 33 4.50 2.92 -1.70
N LEU A 34 4.18 3.15 -2.97
CA LEU A 34 5.04 2.81 -4.10
C LEU A 34 6.40 3.52 -4.03
N LEU A 35 6.40 4.84 -3.76
CA LEU A 35 7.61 5.65 -3.75
C LEU A 35 8.43 5.50 -2.46
N ALA A 36 7.79 5.17 -1.34
CA ALA A 36 8.46 4.84 -0.09
C ALA A 36 8.96 3.38 -0.04
N GLU A 37 8.85 2.62 -1.14
CA GLU A 37 9.29 1.22 -1.28
C GLU A 37 8.62 0.26 -0.28
N GLY A 38 7.40 0.59 0.13
CA GLY A 38 6.61 -0.22 1.05
C GLY A 38 5.44 -0.91 0.37
N HIS A 39 4.74 -1.70 1.16
CA HIS A 39 3.51 -2.39 0.78
C HIS A 39 2.32 -1.73 1.46
N ALA A 40 1.13 -1.81 0.88
CA ALA A 40 -0.06 -1.21 1.45
C ALA A 40 -1.19 -2.25 1.62
N LEU A 41 -1.90 -2.13 2.74
CA LEU A 41 -3.16 -2.82 2.97
C LEU A 41 -4.29 -1.87 2.62
N ILE A 42 -5.20 -2.29 1.77
CA ILE A 42 -6.35 -1.49 1.33
C ILE A 42 -7.61 -2.11 1.91
N GLU A 43 -8.22 -1.43 2.85
CA GLU A 43 -9.50 -1.82 3.42
C GLU A 43 -10.63 -1.00 2.79
N GLY A 44 -11.66 -1.65 2.37
CA GLY A 44 -12.83 -0.96 1.81
C GLY A 44 -13.84 -1.93 1.22
N VAL A 45 -15.06 -1.42 1.09
CA VAL A 45 -16.19 -2.17 0.53
C VAL A 45 -15.92 -2.65 -0.91
N PRO A 46 -16.57 -3.73 -1.35
CA PRO A 46 -16.49 -4.19 -2.73
C PRO A 46 -16.97 -3.11 -3.71
N GLY A 47 -16.39 -3.09 -4.92
CA GLY A 47 -16.82 -2.19 -5.98
C GLY A 47 -16.23 -0.78 -5.94
N THR A 48 -15.29 -0.48 -5.05
CA THR A 48 -14.62 0.83 -4.92
C THR A 48 -13.37 0.97 -5.80
N ALA A 49 -13.31 0.27 -6.92
CA ALA A 49 -12.27 0.36 -7.94
C ALA A 49 -10.82 0.02 -7.48
N LYS A 50 -10.62 -0.66 -6.35
CA LYS A 50 -9.29 -1.02 -5.83
C LYS A 50 -8.42 -1.73 -6.88
N THR A 51 -8.94 -2.81 -7.47
CA THR A 51 -8.26 -3.58 -8.53
C THR A 51 -7.97 -2.72 -9.76
N LEU A 52 -8.94 -1.90 -10.14
CA LEU A 52 -8.84 -1.04 -11.31
C LEU A 52 -7.71 -0.01 -11.14
N THR A 53 -7.59 0.58 -9.95
CA THR A 53 -6.56 1.56 -9.61
C THR A 53 -5.16 0.98 -9.73
N VAL A 54 -4.90 -0.16 -9.10
CA VAL A 54 -3.56 -0.80 -9.11
C VAL A 54 -3.19 -1.29 -10.52
N LYS A 55 -4.14 -1.89 -11.24
CA LYS A 55 -3.93 -2.36 -12.62
C LYS A 55 -3.65 -1.19 -13.58
N THR A 56 -4.37 -0.09 -13.44
CA THR A 56 -4.14 1.12 -14.24
C THR A 56 -2.80 1.75 -13.92
N LEU A 57 -2.45 1.84 -12.63
CA LEU A 57 -1.15 2.35 -12.19
C LEU A 57 0.00 1.53 -12.81
N ALA A 58 -0.07 0.20 -12.76
CA ALA A 58 0.93 -0.67 -13.36
C ALA A 58 1.12 -0.38 -14.86
N ARG A 59 0.02 -0.19 -15.59
CA ARG A 59 0.05 0.15 -17.01
C ARG A 59 0.70 1.51 -17.28
N ILE A 60 0.39 2.53 -16.46
CA ILE A 60 0.96 3.87 -16.61
C ILE A 60 2.47 3.85 -16.37
N ILE A 61 2.94 3.12 -15.35
CA ILE A 61 4.37 3.07 -15.01
C ILE A 61 5.15 2.02 -15.83
N GLY A 62 4.47 1.28 -16.73
CA GLY A 62 5.11 0.24 -17.53
C GLY A 62 5.58 -0.97 -16.72
N ALA A 63 4.98 -1.23 -15.57
CA ALA A 63 5.33 -2.30 -14.66
C ALA A 63 4.55 -3.59 -14.92
N GLY A 64 5.16 -4.73 -14.61
CA GLY A 64 4.48 -6.02 -14.55
C GLY A 64 3.39 -6.02 -13.48
N PHE A 65 2.24 -6.60 -13.80
CA PHE A 65 1.11 -6.70 -12.87
C PHE A 65 0.62 -8.13 -12.76
N SER A 66 0.42 -8.57 -11.52
CA SER A 66 -0.26 -9.84 -11.21
C SER A 66 -1.34 -9.63 -10.17
N ARG A 67 -2.39 -10.46 -10.21
CA ARG A 67 -3.45 -10.49 -9.21
C ARG A 67 -3.58 -11.91 -8.67
N ILE A 68 -3.67 -12.01 -7.35
CA ILE A 68 -4.02 -13.25 -6.66
C ILE A 68 -5.34 -13.00 -5.93
N GLN A 69 -6.35 -13.82 -6.22
CA GLN A 69 -7.54 -13.90 -5.40
C GLN A 69 -7.29 -14.91 -4.29
N PHE A 70 -7.30 -14.45 -3.04
CA PHE A 70 -7.10 -15.31 -1.89
C PHE A 70 -8.39 -16.07 -1.59
N THR A 71 -8.29 -17.40 -1.49
CA THR A 71 -9.38 -18.33 -1.21
C THR A 71 -8.95 -19.31 -0.11
N PRO A 72 -9.91 -19.98 0.58
CA PRO A 72 -9.58 -20.91 1.67
C PRO A 72 -8.69 -22.09 1.25
N ASP A 73 -8.71 -22.47 -0.02
CA ASP A 73 -7.96 -23.58 -0.61
C ASP A 73 -6.62 -23.18 -1.26
N LEU A 74 -6.30 -21.87 -1.29
CA LEU A 74 -5.06 -21.37 -1.87
C LEU A 74 -3.85 -21.87 -1.08
N MET A 75 -2.87 -22.42 -1.78
CA MET A 75 -1.64 -22.95 -1.20
C MET A 75 -0.49 -21.94 -1.29
N PRO A 76 0.53 -22.01 -0.41
CA PRO A 76 1.74 -21.18 -0.52
C PRO A 76 2.43 -21.27 -1.88
N SER A 77 2.50 -22.47 -2.48
CA SER A 77 3.08 -22.70 -3.79
C SER A 77 2.32 -22.04 -4.94
N ASP A 78 1.03 -21.76 -4.77
CA ASP A 78 0.25 -21.00 -5.76
C ASP A 78 0.68 -19.52 -5.80
N ILE A 79 1.29 -19.04 -4.73
CA ILE A 79 1.82 -17.68 -4.61
C ILE A 79 3.26 -17.61 -5.09
N THR A 80 4.13 -18.48 -4.58
CA THR A 80 5.59 -18.46 -4.81
C THR A 80 6.01 -19.17 -6.08
N GLY A 81 5.24 -20.15 -6.50
CA GLY A 81 5.66 -21.09 -7.56
C GLY A 81 6.27 -22.36 -6.99
N THR A 82 6.68 -23.23 -7.87
CA THR A 82 7.22 -24.55 -7.53
C THR A 82 8.17 -25.05 -8.61
N ASN A 83 9.10 -25.94 -8.25
CA ASN A 83 9.90 -26.67 -9.22
C ASN A 83 9.10 -27.82 -9.84
N VAL A 84 9.10 -27.89 -11.16
CA VAL A 84 8.43 -28.94 -11.93
C VAL A 84 9.49 -29.76 -12.64
N PHE A 85 9.42 -31.10 -12.51
CA PHE A 85 10.32 -32.00 -13.25
C PHE A 85 9.91 -32.03 -14.72
N ASN A 86 10.85 -31.62 -15.58
CA ASN A 86 10.68 -31.69 -17.02
C ASN A 86 11.25 -33.02 -17.53
N VAL A 87 10.36 -33.92 -17.95
CA VAL A 87 10.75 -35.27 -18.44
C VAL A 87 11.63 -35.19 -19.68
N ALA A 88 11.40 -34.21 -20.56
CA ALA A 88 12.16 -34.09 -21.81
C ALA A 88 13.62 -33.68 -21.60
N THR A 89 13.88 -32.88 -20.57
CA THR A 89 15.24 -32.39 -20.22
C THR A 89 15.84 -33.13 -19.02
N SER A 90 15.08 -34.02 -18.37
CA SER A 90 15.44 -34.70 -17.12
C SER A 90 15.94 -33.76 -16.03
N ALA A 91 15.38 -32.54 -15.98
CA ALA A 91 15.76 -31.47 -15.03
C ALA A 91 14.55 -30.85 -14.38
N PHE A 92 14.75 -30.29 -13.17
CA PHE A 92 13.76 -29.45 -12.54
C PHE A 92 13.81 -28.04 -13.13
N THR A 93 12.66 -27.48 -13.43
CA THR A 93 12.52 -26.11 -13.91
C THR A 93 11.58 -25.36 -12.99
N LEU A 94 11.96 -24.12 -12.60
CA LEU A 94 11.11 -23.26 -11.79
C LEU A 94 9.90 -22.81 -12.61
N ARG A 95 8.71 -23.14 -12.14
CA ARG A 95 7.46 -22.51 -12.56
C ARG A 95 7.19 -21.35 -11.58
N GLN A 96 7.50 -20.14 -12.01
CA GLN A 96 7.31 -18.93 -11.20
C GLN A 96 5.83 -18.70 -10.86
N GLY A 97 5.57 -18.37 -9.60
CA GLY A 97 4.27 -17.94 -9.13
C GLY A 97 4.03 -16.44 -9.39
N PRO A 98 2.82 -15.94 -9.10
CA PRO A 98 2.43 -14.55 -9.36
C PRO A 98 3.21 -13.51 -8.56
N VAL A 99 3.98 -13.88 -7.53
CA VAL A 99 4.87 -12.93 -6.81
C VAL A 99 6.03 -12.42 -7.67
N PHE A 100 6.37 -13.13 -8.76
CA PHE A 100 7.40 -12.68 -9.70
C PHE A 100 6.83 -11.62 -10.64
N THR A 101 6.55 -10.46 -10.07
CA THR A 101 5.97 -9.30 -10.75
C THR A 101 6.46 -8.02 -10.08
N ASP A 102 6.16 -6.85 -10.66
CA ASP A 102 6.47 -5.55 -10.05
C ASP A 102 5.37 -5.10 -9.09
N LEU A 103 4.11 -5.10 -9.55
CA LEU A 103 2.95 -4.78 -8.72
C LEU A 103 2.07 -6.01 -8.56
N LEU A 104 1.89 -6.43 -7.31
CA LEU A 104 1.02 -7.55 -6.96
C LEU A 104 -0.21 -7.04 -6.21
N LEU A 105 -1.39 -7.36 -6.72
CA LEU A 105 -2.65 -7.22 -6.00
C LEU A 105 -2.99 -8.54 -5.32
N ALA A 106 -2.92 -8.57 -3.99
CA ALA A 106 -3.34 -9.69 -3.15
C ALA A 106 -4.77 -9.43 -2.67
N ASP A 107 -5.75 -9.93 -3.42
CA ASP A 107 -7.16 -9.59 -3.20
C ASP A 107 -7.77 -10.51 -2.13
N GLU A 108 -8.39 -9.90 -1.11
CA GLU A 108 -9.03 -10.56 0.04
C GLU A 108 -8.08 -11.47 0.84
N ILE A 109 -6.92 -10.93 1.24
CA ILE A 109 -5.85 -11.68 1.93
C ILE A 109 -6.33 -12.40 3.20
N ASN A 110 -7.37 -11.89 3.86
CA ASN A 110 -7.97 -12.47 5.06
C ASN A 110 -8.84 -13.70 4.78
N ARG A 111 -9.06 -14.12 3.53
CA ARG A 111 -9.83 -15.32 3.18
C ARG A 111 -9.02 -16.62 3.15
N THR A 112 -7.73 -16.56 3.35
CA THR A 112 -6.87 -17.73 3.29
C THR A 112 -6.24 -18.02 4.66
N PRO A 113 -5.92 -19.31 4.97
CA PRO A 113 -5.31 -19.66 6.24
C PRO A 113 -3.96 -18.97 6.49
N PRO A 114 -3.55 -18.81 7.76
CA PRO A 114 -2.32 -18.11 8.15
C PRO A 114 -1.03 -18.62 7.48
N LYS A 115 -0.96 -19.92 7.17
CA LYS A 115 0.21 -20.50 6.49
C LYS A 115 0.43 -19.92 5.10
N THR A 116 -0.65 -19.70 4.36
CA THR A 116 -0.58 -19.13 3.01
C THR A 116 -0.36 -17.63 3.06
N GLN A 117 -0.99 -16.93 4.03
CA GLN A 117 -0.70 -15.52 4.28
C GLN A 117 0.78 -15.30 4.58
N ALA A 118 1.39 -16.15 5.42
CA ALA A 118 2.79 -16.07 5.81
C ALA A 118 3.74 -16.14 4.61
N ALA A 119 3.44 -16.94 3.58
CA ALA A 119 4.27 -17.02 2.38
C ALA A 119 4.36 -15.68 1.63
N LEU A 120 3.24 -14.96 1.50
CA LEU A 120 3.26 -13.62 0.91
C LEU A 120 3.99 -12.61 1.79
N LEU A 121 3.73 -12.63 3.09
CA LEU A 121 4.33 -11.69 4.04
C LEU A 121 5.85 -11.88 4.18
N GLU A 122 6.34 -13.12 4.04
CA GLU A 122 7.77 -13.39 3.96
C GLU A 122 8.38 -12.82 2.67
N ALA A 123 7.74 -13.06 1.53
CA ALA A 123 8.18 -12.49 0.25
C ALA A 123 8.23 -10.95 0.28
N MET A 124 7.29 -10.30 0.99
CA MET A 124 7.26 -8.85 1.18
C MET A 124 8.46 -8.34 2.00
N GLU A 125 8.80 -9.05 3.08
CA GLU A 125 9.87 -8.63 3.99
C GLU A 125 11.25 -8.90 3.42
N GLU A 126 11.48 -10.12 2.92
CA GLU A 126 12.78 -10.58 2.42
C GLU A 126 13.06 -10.13 0.98
N ARG A 127 12.06 -9.66 0.23
CA ARG A 127 12.14 -9.35 -1.21
C ARG A 127 12.69 -10.49 -2.05
N GLN A 128 12.48 -11.69 -1.59
CA GLN A 128 12.83 -12.95 -2.25
C GLN A 128 11.85 -14.04 -1.80
N VAL A 129 11.82 -15.14 -2.53
CA VAL A 129 11.14 -16.38 -2.13
C VAL A 129 12.11 -17.52 -2.10
N THR A 130 11.95 -18.44 -1.16
CA THR A 130 12.76 -19.66 -1.08
C THR A 130 11.93 -20.84 -1.58
N ILE A 131 12.40 -21.53 -2.63
CA ILE A 131 11.75 -22.68 -3.23
C ILE A 131 12.75 -23.86 -3.24
N ASP A 132 12.40 -24.95 -2.57
CA ASP A 132 13.25 -26.12 -2.39
C ASP A 132 14.66 -25.80 -1.84
N GLY A 133 14.75 -24.80 -0.96
CA GLY A 133 16.00 -24.37 -0.34
C GLY A 133 16.80 -23.33 -1.14
N GLU A 134 16.38 -23.00 -2.36
CA GLU A 134 17.05 -22.01 -3.21
C GLU A 134 16.33 -20.64 -3.13
N PRO A 135 17.05 -19.53 -2.87
CA PRO A 135 16.48 -18.21 -2.83
C PRO A 135 16.36 -17.62 -4.24
N TYR A 136 15.20 -17.06 -4.54
CA TYR A 136 14.92 -16.37 -5.80
C TYR A 136 14.55 -14.91 -5.50
N PRO A 137 15.35 -13.93 -5.94
CA PRO A 137 15.06 -12.51 -5.71
C PRO A 137 13.83 -12.07 -6.51
N LEU A 138 13.05 -11.19 -5.91
CA LEU A 138 11.92 -10.54 -6.56
C LEU A 138 12.35 -9.24 -7.25
N SER A 139 11.44 -8.65 -8.03
CA SER A 139 11.69 -7.37 -8.70
C SER A 139 12.10 -6.28 -7.70
N PRO A 140 13.03 -5.39 -8.04
CA PRO A 140 13.33 -4.19 -7.25
C PRO A 140 12.12 -3.26 -7.06
N LEU A 141 11.14 -3.33 -7.98
CA LEU A 141 9.88 -2.60 -7.89
C LEU A 141 8.79 -3.35 -7.11
N PHE A 142 9.05 -4.59 -6.70
CA PHE A 142 8.04 -5.43 -6.05
C PHE A 142 7.30 -4.70 -4.94
N THR A 143 6.02 -4.45 -5.18
CA THR A 143 5.12 -3.75 -4.28
C THR A 143 3.81 -4.52 -4.21
N VAL A 144 3.38 -4.86 -3.00
CA VAL A 144 2.12 -5.56 -2.75
C VAL A 144 1.06 -4.56 -2.31
N PHE A 145 -0.06 -4.61 -2.95
CA PHE A 145 -1.31 -4.01 -2.52
C PHE A 145 -2.25 -5.16 -2.12
N ALA A 146 -2.37 -5.38 -0.81
CA ALA A 146 -3.30 -6.38 -0.29
C ALA A 146 -4.66 -5.73 -0.02
N THR A 147 -5.75 -6.46 -0.23
CA THR A 147 -7.08 -5.95 0.11
C THR A 147 -7.73 -6.76 1.22
N GLU A 148 -8.51 -6.09 2.04
CA GLU A 148 -9.43 -6.68 3.00
C GLU A 148 -10.84 -6.12 2.79
N ASN A 149 -11.83 -6.97 3.01
CA ASN A 149 -13.23 -6.57 3.01
C ASN A 149 -13.73 -6.54 4.48
N PRO A 150 -14.06 -5.36 5.03
CA PRO A 150 -14.47 -5.24 6.42
C PRO A 150 -15.86 -5.81 6.72
N ILE A 151 -16.66 -6.10 5.69
CA ILE A 151 -18.05 -6.56 5.86
C ILE A 151 -18.14 -8.08 6.02
N GLU A 152 -17.15 -8.81 5.53
CA GLU A 152 -17.17 -10.28 5.56
C GLU A 152 -16.41 -10.81 6.78
N TYR A 153 -17.16 -11.32 7.77
CA TYR A 153 -16.58 -11.93 8.98
C TYR A 153 -16.55 -13.46 8.93
N GLU A 154 -17.51 -14.11 8.24
CA GLU A 154 -17.55 -15.56 8.13
C GLU A 154 -16.48 -16.10 7.19
N GLY A 155 -15.72 -17.10 7.64
CA GLY A 155 -14.68 -17.74 6.83
C GLY A 155 -13.43 -16.87 6.61
N THR A 156 -13.21 -15.87 7.46
CA THR A 156 -12.02 -15.02 7.40
C THR A 156 -11.00 -15.36 8.49
N TYR A 157 -9.74 -15.12 8.18
CA TYR A 157 -8.60 -15.26 9.06
C TYR A 157 -7.93 -13.89 9.19
N PRO A 158 -8.22 -13.09 10.23
CA PRO A 158 -7.64 -11.77 10.40
C PRO A 158 -6.12 -11.87 10.53
N LEU A 159 -5.43 -10.90 9.96
CA LEU A 159 -3.98 -10.80 10.09
C LEU A 159 -3.60 -10.43 11.52
N PRO A 160 -2.69 -11.17 12.17
CA PRO A 160 -2.14 -10.80 13.47
C PRO A 160 -1.43 -9.43 13.43
N GLU A 161 -1.44 -8.69 14.53
CA GLU A 161 -0.82 -7.36 14.65
C GLU A 161 0.63 -7.33 14.17
N ALA A 162 1.42 -8.35 14.50
CA ALA A 162 2.82 -8.48 14.06
C ALA A 162 2.96 -8.62 12.55
N GLN A 163 1.95 -9.13 11.87
CA GLN A 163 1.91 -9.25 10.40
C GLN A 163 1.41 -7.96 9.76
N LEU A 164 0.47 -7.27 10.38
CA LEU A 164 -0.01 -5.97 9.93
C LEU A 164 1.12 -4.92 9.91
N ASP A 165 2.07 -4.97 10.84
CA ASP A 165 3.22 -4.04 10.91
C ASP A 165 4.17 -4.14 9.68
N ARG A 166 4.04 -5.18 8.86
CA ARG A 166 4.78 -5.31 7.59
C ARG A 166 4.23 -4.42 6.48
N PHE A 167 2.97 -4.02 6.57
CA PHE A 167 2.39 -3.03 5.66
C PHE A 167 2.80 -1.62 6.09
N LEU A 168 3.30 -0.85 5.14
CA LEU A 168 3.72 0.54 5.38
C LEU A 168 2.52 1.43 5.72
N LEU A 169 1.43 1.25 4.99
CA LEU A 169 0.17 2.00 5.11
C LEU A 169 -1.02 1.04 5.18
N LYS A 170 -2.04 1.44 5.94
CA LYS A 170 -3.41 0.93 5.81
C LYS A 170 -4.28 2.03 5.24
N ILE A 171 -4.72 1.84 4.01
CA ILE A 171 -5.52 2.78 3.22
C ILE A 171 -6.99 2.41 3.38
N LEU A 172 -7.81 3.36 3.79
CA LEU A 172 -9.26 3.17 3.84
C LEU A 172 -9.87 3.72 2.56
N VAL A 173 -10.69 2.91 1.90
CA VAL A 173 -11.39 3.28 0.68
C VAL A 173 -12.88 3.19 0.93
N ASP A 174 -13.52 4.34 0.98
CA ASP A 174 -14.96 4.47 1.16
C ASP A 174 -15.67 4.64 -0.19
N TYR A 175 -17.00 4.69 -0.16
CA TYR A 175 -17.79 5.04 -1.33
C TYR A 175 -17.38 6.44 -1.82
N PRO A 176 -17.33 6.65 -3.14
CA PRO A 176 -17.07 7.96 -3.69
C PRO A 176 -18.23 8.93 -3.37
N ALA A 177 -17.95 10.22 -3.42
CA ALA A 177 -18.98 11.23 -3.29
C ALA A 177 -20.01 11.15 -4.43
N GLU A 178 -21.23 11.62 -4.21
CA GLU A 178 -22.34 11.54 -5.17
C GLU A 178 -21.97 12.02 -6.57
N GLU A 179 -21.22 13.14 -6.66
CA GLU A 179 -20.79 13.68 -7.96
C GLU A 179 -19.82 12.75 -8.69
N ALA A 180 -18.94 12.08 -7.95
CA ALA A 180 -18.02 11.08 -8.51
C ALA A 180 -18.77 9.83 -8.98
N GLU A 181 -19.80 9.38 -8.27
CA GLU A 181 -20.67 8.27 -8.72
C GLU A 181 -21.42 8.63 -9.99
N ARG A 182 -21.95 9.84 -10.08
CA ARG A 182 -22.59 10.35 -11.31
C ARG A 182 -21.62 10.32 -12.48
N GLN A 183 -20.37 10.75 -12.27
CA GLN A 183 -19.33 10.71 -13.30
C GLN A 183 -19.00 9.29 -13.74
N VAL A 184 -18.95 8.32 -12.81
CA VAL A 184 -18.74 6.90 -13.13
C VAL A 184 -19.85 6.40 -14.05
N VAL A 185 -21.12 6.69 -13.74
CA VAL A 185 -22.27 6.30 -14.57
C VAL A 185 -22.19 6.96 -15.95
N ALA A 186 -21.88 8.26 -16.01
CA ALA A 186 -21.74 8.98 -17.26
C ALA A 186 -20.61 8.41 -18.15
N ASN A 187 -19.47 8.05 -17.54
CA ASN A 187 -18.37 7.41 -18.27
C ASN A 187 -18.79 6.05 -18.88
N TRP A 188 -19.56 5.24 -18.15
CA TRP A 188 -20.08 3.97 -18.66
C TRP A 188 -21.06 4.17 -19.81
N ASP A 189 -21.95 5.14 -19.70
CA ASP A 189 -22.90 5.51 -20.78
C ASP A 189 -22.16 6.01 -22.03
N ALA A 190 -21.05 6.73 -21.84
CA ALA A 190 -20.17 7.17 -22.92
C ALA A 190 -19.28 6.06 -23.53
N GLY A 191 -19.44 4.79 -23.07
CA GLY A 191 -18.74 3.64 -23.64
C GLY A 191 -17.49 3.20 -22.90
N PHE A 192 -17.17 3.78 -21.74
CA PHE A 192 -16.08 3.27 -20.90
C PHE A 192 -16.42 1.85 -20.42
N ASN A 193 -15.42 0.96 -20.50
CA ASN A 193 -15.53 -0.40 -19.98
C ASN A 193 -14.26 -0.80 -19.22
N SER A 194 -14.37 -0.97 -17.91
CA SER A 194 -13.24 -1.35 -17.04
C SER A 194 -12.62 -2.71 -17.38
N ARG A 195 -13.34 -3.58 -18.11
CA ARG A 195 -12.84 -4.87 -18.60
C ARG A 195 -11.99 -4.73 -19.87
N ARG A 196 -12.03 -3.58 -20.52
CA ARG A 196 -11.33 -3.29 -21.78
C ARG A 196 -10.41 -2.07 -21.62
N LEU A 197 -9.57 -2.08 -20.58
CA LEU A 197 -8.62 -1.00 -20.32
C LEU A 197 -7.67 -0.73 -21.48
N GLU A 198 -7.40 -1.74 -22.31
CA GLU A 198 -6.61 -1.61 -23.54
C GLU A 198 -7.21 -0.64 -24.56
N GLN A 199 -8.52 -0.38 -24.50
CA GLN A 199 -9.20 0.57 -25.38
C GLN A 199 -9.13 2.03 -24.87
N VAL A 200 -8.69 2.23 -23.63
CA VAL A 200 -8.51 3.58 -23.08
C VAL A 200 -7.12 4.09 -23.46
N ASP A 201 -7.07 5.30 -24.01
CA ASP A 201 -5.81 5.96 -24.35
C ASP A 201 -5.07 6.41 -23.08
N ILE A 202 -4.28 5.49 -22.53
CA ILE A 202 -3.37 5.73 -21.40
C ILE A 202 -1.98 5.94 -21.96
N ARG A 203 -1.35 7.04 -21.57
CA ARG A 203 0.03 7.33 -21.91
C ARG A 203 0.96 6.81 -20.84
N PRO A 204 1.76 5.78 -21.11
CA PRO A 204 2.73 5.29 -20.14
C PRO A 204 3.84 6.32 -19.88
N LEU A 205 4.53 6.17 -18.76
CA LEU A 205 5.72 6.96 -18.48
C LEU A 205 6.78 6.73 -19.56
N PRO A 206 7.47 7.78 -20.01
CA PRO A 206 8.41 7.68 -21.13
C PRO A 206 9.69 6.89 -20.79
N ALA A 207 10.04 6.80 -19.51
CA ALA A 207 11.25 6.13 -19.06
C ALA A 207 10.91 4.91 -18.19
N ALA A 208 11.46 3.75 -18.54
CA ALA A 208 11.24 2.50 -17.80
C ALA A 208 11.79 2.55 -16.35
N ASP A 209 12.81 3.40 -16.10
CA ASP A 209 13.42 3.58 -14.79
C ASP A 209 12.79 4.73 -13.98
N ALA A 210 11.70 5.34 -14.45
CA ALA A 210 11.10 6.53 -13.85
C ALA A 210 10.80 6.35 -12.36
N ILE A 211 10.19 5.25 -11.97
CA ILE A 211 9.86 4.98 -10.56
C ILE A 211 11.12 4.78 -9.71
N SER A 212 12.13 4.09 -10.24
CA SER A 212 13.42 3.91 -9.54
C SER A 212 14.13 5.24 -9.30
N ARG A 213 14.09 6.16 -10.26
CA ARG A 213 14.60 7.51 -10.11
C ARG A 213 13.82 8.31 -9.08
N CYS A 214 12.49 8.24 -9.10
CA CYS A 214 11.64 8.86 -8.09
C CYS A 214 11.97 8.34 -6.68
N ARG A 215 12.15 7.04 -6.51
CA ARG A 215 12.54 6.42 -5.24
C ARG A 215 13.88 6.96 -4.72
N MET A 216 14.87 7.13 -5.60
CA MET A 216 16.15 7.75 -5.22
C MET A 216 15.99 9.19 -4.75
N GLU A 217 15.17 9.99 -5.45
CA GLU A 217 14.90 11.36 -5.04
C GLU A 217 14.18 11.44 -3.69
N VAL A 218 13.18 10.57 -3.47
CA VAL A 218 12.47 10.46 -2.18
C VAL A 218 13.42 10.10 -1.04
N ARG A 219 14.34 9.15 -1.24
CA ARG A 219 15.35 8.80 -0.22
C ARG A 219 16.21 10.02 0.16
N ASN A 220 16.56 10.85 -0.81
CA ASN A 220 17.39 12.04 -0.63
C ASN A 220 16.61 13.24 -0.08
N ALA A 221 15.27 13.19 -0.02
CA ALA A 221 14.46 14.23 0.59
C ALA A 221 14.88 14.44 2.05
N ARG A 222 15.01 15.70 2.46
CA ARG A 222 15.50 16.06 3.80
C ARG A 222 14.36 16.01 4.82
N MET A 223 14.73 15.69 6.04
CA MET A 223 13.87 15.87 7.21
C MET A 223 14.71 16.48 8.33
N GLU A 224 14.35 17.68 8.74
CA GLU A 224 15.07 18.41 9.78
C GLU A 224 15.00 17.67 11.13
N PRO A 225 16.03 17.79 12.00
CA PRO A 225 16.08 17.09 13.28
C PRO A 225 14.87 17.37 14.18
N GLY A 226 14.30 18.57 14.10
CA GLY A 226 13.07 18.94 14.82
C GLY A 226 11.87 18.10 14.36
N VAL A 227 11.72 17.89 13.05
CA VAL A 227 10.65 17.06 12.48
C VAL A 227 10.88 15.57 12.78
N GLN A 228 12.13 15.11 12.77
CA GLN A 228 12.47 13.73 13.19
C GLN A 228 12.08 13.49 14.64
N ARG A 229 12.35 14.43 15.54
CA ARG A 229 11.92 14.37 16.95
C ARG A 229 10.40 14.32 17.04
N TYR A 230 9.70 15.15 16.29
CA TYR A 230 8.24 15.16 16.25
C TYR A 230 7.65 13.81 15.84
N VAL A 231 8.23 13.14 14.84
CA VAL A 231 7.87 11.76 14.45
C VAL A 231 8.01 10.80 15.65
N VAL A 232 9.14 10.86 16.36
CA VAL A 232 9.39 10.01 17.52
C VAL A 232 8.41 10.31 18.65
N ASP A 233 8.13 11.58 18.92
CA ASP A 233 7.22 12.02 19.98
C ASP A 233 5.79 11.55 19.72
N ILE A 234 5.31 11.61 18.46
CA ILE A 234 4.01 11.04 18.08
C ILE A 234 3.97 9.53 18.38
N VAL A 235 4.95 8.77 17.91
CA VAL A 235 5.00 7.31 18.12
C VAL A 235 5.10 6.95 19.60
N ARG A 236 5.94 7.67 20.37
CA ARG A 236 6.03 7.46 21.82
C ARG A 236 4.74 7.80 22.55
N ARG A 237 4.01 8.82 22.13
CA ARG A 237 2.72 9.20 22.70
C ARG A 237 1.68 8.10 22.55
N THR A 238 1.72 7.29 21.48
CA THR A 238 0.83 6.14 21.35
C THR A 238 0.97 5.13 22.48
N ARG A 239 2.16 5.00 23.07
CA ARG A 239 2.45 4.03 24.14
C ARG A 239 1.97 4.47 25.53
N THR A 240 1.61 5.74 25.67
CA THR A 240 1.17 6.33 26.94
C THR A 240 -0.27 6.87 26.90
N HIS A 241 -0.94 6.71 25.77
CA HIS A 241 -2.32 7.18 25.61
C HIS A 241 -3.29 6.26 26.36
N PRO A 242 -4.26 6.81 27.15
CA PRO A 242 -5.12 6.00 28.01
C PRO A 242 -6.01 5.00 27.25
N SER A 243 -6.43 5.34 26.03
CA SER A 243 -7.28 4.46 25.20
C SER A 243 -6.52 3.36 24.47
N ILE A 244 -5.18 3.35 24.51
CA ILE A 244 -4.34 2.38 23.80
C ILE A 244 -3.86 1.30 24.76
N LEU A 245 -4.04 0.04 24.35
CA LEU A 245 -3.50 -1.13 25.04
C LEU A 245 -2.05 -1.39 24.62
N TYR A 246 -1.81 -1.45 23.30
CA TYR A 246 -0.47 -1.57 22.72
C TYR A 246 -0.23 -0.44 21.72
N GLY A 247 0.80 0.35 21.98
CA GLY A 247 1.22 1.45 21.12
C GLY A 247 2.18 0.99 20.01
N ALA A 248 2.45 1.89 19.07
CA ALA A 248 3.25 1.62 17.90
C ALA A 248 4.72 1.33 18.22
N SER A 249 5.33 0.46 17.45
CA SER A 249 6.74 0.04 17.55
C SER A 249 7.69 1.13 17.00
N PRO A 250 9.02 1.03 17.25
CA PRO A 250 9.99 1.90 16.58
C PRO A 250 9.96 1.81 15.05
N ARG A 251 9.55 0.66 14.49
CA ARG A 251 9.33 0.47 13.04
C ARG A 251 8.29 1.47 12.50
N ALA A 252 7.29 1.80 13.29
CA ALA A 252 6.29 2.81 12.93
C ALA A 252 6.88 4.22 12.77
N ALA A 253 7.90 4.59 13.56
CA ALA A 253 8.58 5.87 13.40
C ALA A 253 9.36 5.93 12.07
N VAL A 254 10.02 4.84 11.69
CA VAL A 254 10.69 4.71 10.39
C VAL A 254 9.67 4.77 9.26
N ALA A 255 8.55 4.06 9.38
CA ALA A 255 7.46 4.09 8.40
C ALA A 255 6.90 5.51 8.22
N LEU A 256 6.67 6.22 9.32
CA LEU A 256 6.15 7.59 9.29
C LEU A 256 7.14 8.56 8.65
N LEU A 257 8.45 8.41 8.92
CA LEU A 257 9.51 9.18 8.26
C LEU A 257 9.53 8.94 6.76
N LEU A 258 9.52 7.66 6.32
CA LEU A 258 9.56 7.32 4.89
C LEU A 258 8.34 7.84 4.14
N CYS A 259 7.14 7.67 4.72
CA CYS A 259 5.90 8.14 4.12
C CYS A 259 5.82 9.66 4.06
N ALA A 260 6.29 10.38 5.09
CA ALA A 260 6.31 11.83 5.10
C ALA A 260 7.28 12.39 4.04
N LYS A 261 8.45 11.74 3.84
CA LYS A 261 9.37 12.09 2.76
C LYS A 261 8.75 11.86 1.37
N ALA A 262 8.09 10.73 1.17
CA ALA A 262 7.41 10.45 -0.08
C ALA A 262 6.29 11.46 -0.34
N LEU A 263 5.48 11.78 0.67
CA LEU A 263 4.40 12.77 0.55
C LEU A 263 4.92 14.16 0.22
N ALA A 264 6.00 14.61 0.88
CA ALA A 264 6.65 15.88 0.56
C ALA A 264 7.14 15.92 -0.89
N ALA A 265 7.76 14.82 -1.36
CA ALA A 265 8.23 14.69 -2.73
C ALA A 265 7.08 14.70 -3.75
N LEU A 266 5.98 14.00 -3.48
CA LEU A 266 4.78 14.06 -4.30
C LEU A 266 4.29 15.50 -4.47
N ARG A 267 4.37 16.28 -3.39
CA ARG A 267 3.98 17.70 -3.34
C ARG A 267 5.06 18.65 -3.87
N GLY A 268 6.11 18.12 -4.52
CA GLY A 268 7.19 18.88 -5.15
C GLY A 268 8.18 19.54 -4.19
N ARG A 269 8.25 19.11 -2.93
CA ARG A 269 9.15 19.66 -1.92
C ARG A 269 10.35 18.76 -1.64
N GLU A 270 11.53 19.37 -1.47
CA GLU A 270 12.78 18.66 -1.17
C GLU A 270 12.96 18.32 0.32
N PHE A 271 12.04 18.75 1.15
CA PHE A 271 12.05 18.54 2.59
C PHE A 271 10.65 18.26 3.12
N SER A 272 10.60 17.42 4.13
CA SER A 272 9.35 17.10 4.84
C SER A 272 9.08 18.11 5.93
N THR A 273 7.82 18.49 6.07
CA THR A 273 7.32 19.41 7.10
C THR A 273 6.55 18.62 8.17
N PRO A 274 6.29 19.21 9.34
CA PRO A 274 5.40 18.63 10.33
C PRO A 274 3.98 18.32 9.78
N ASP A 275 3.50 19.12 8.82
CA ASP A 275 2.20 18.88 8.21
C ASP A 275 2.18 17.58 7.38
N ASP A 276 3.26 17.26 6.64
CA ASP A 276 3.36 15.97 5.94
C ASP A 276 3.29 14.79 6.91
N VAL A 277 3.95 14.92 8.06
CA VAL A 277 3.90 13.91 9.11
C VAL A 277 2.47 13.74 9.65
N ARG A 278 1.75 14.85 9.87
CA ARG A 278 0.37 14.83 10.37
C ARG A 278 -0.60 14.24 9.36
N ASP A 279 -0.47 14.62 8.09
CA ASP A 279 -1.35 14.16 7.01
C ASP A 279 -1.27 12.64 6.82
N ILE A 280 -0.03 12.07 6.91
CA ILE A 280 0.17 10.65 6.68
C ILE A 280 0.11 9.80 7.96
N ALA A 281 0.00 10.42 9.14
CA ALA A 281 0.06 9.70 10.41
C ALA A 281 -1.05 8.65 10.57
N ARG A 282 -2.29 8.95 10.16
CA ARG A 282 -3.42 8.01 10.29
C ARG A 282 -3.19 6.75 9.46
N PRO A 283 -2.97 6.79 8.14
CA PRO A 283 -2.74 5.57 7.36
C PRO A 283 -1.50 4.80 7.79
N VAL A 284 -0.48 5.44 8.36
CA VAL A 284 0.72 4.77 8.87
C VAL A 284 0.48 4.09 10.22
N LEU A 285 -0.30 4.69 11.11
CA LEU A 285 -0.40 4.24 12.51
C LEU A 285 -1.65 3.41 12.82
N ARG A 286 -2.76 3.56 12.07
CA ARG A 286 -4.06 2.95 12.42
C ARG A 286 -4.05 1.44 12.58
N HIS A 287 -3.21 0.73 11.84
CA HIS A 287 -3.07 -0.72 11.90
C HIS A 287 -1.94 -1.20 12.84
N ARG A 288 -1.31 -0.27 13.56
CA ARG A 288 -0.22 -0.51 14.49
C ARG A 288 -0.58 -0.20 15.94
N LEU A 289 -1.86 0.13 16.19
CA LEU A 289 -2.38 0.43 17.51
C LEU A 289 -3.45 -0.59 17.87
N SER A 290 -3.36 -1.10 19.10
CA SER A 290 -4.40 -1.91 19.70
C SER A 290 -5.10 -1.07 20.76
N LEU A 291 -6.39 -0.86 20.61
CA LEU A 291 -7.19 -0.07 21.56
C LEU A 291 -7.57 -0.94 22.77
N ARG A 292 -7.92 -0.31 23.87
CA ARG A 292 -8.52 -0.98 25.01
C ARG A 292 -9.99 -1.29 24.72
N ALA A 293 -10.47 -2.42 25.19
CA ALA A 293 -11.84 -2.85 24.96
C ALA A 293 -12.88 -1.83 25.45
N GLU A 294 -12.59 -1.18 26.58
CA GLU A 294 -13.47 -0.13 27.12
C GLU A 294 -13.55 1.07 26.16
N ALA A 295 -12.42 1.47 25.57
CA ALA A 295 -12.39 2.59 24.62
C ALA A 295 -13.15 2.23 23.33
N GLU A 296 -13.04 1.00 22.83
CA GLU A 296 -13.80 0.53 21.67
C GLU A 296 -15.29 0.48 21.93
N LEU A 297 -15.70 0.02 23.11
CA LEU A 297 -17.10 0.04 23.55
C LEU A 297 -17.69 1.46 23.64
N ASP A 298 -16.87 2.43 24.01
CA ASP A 298 -17.21 3.86 24.02
C ASP A 298 -17.20 4.48 22.62
N GLY A 299 -16.92 3.71 21.56
CA GLY A 299 -16.93 4.16 20.16
C GLY A 299 -15.63 4.80 19.69
N ALA A 300 -14.53 4.67 20.43
CA ALA A 300 -13.23 5.15 19.99
C ALA A 300 -12.73 4.35 18.78
N THR A 301 -12.16 5.06 17.80
CA THR A 301 -11.47 4.47 16.64
C THR A 301 -9.99 4.79 16.67
N ALA A 302 -9.16 3.98 16.03
CA ALA A 302 -7.74 4.26 15.94
C ALA A 302 -7.47 5.65 15.34
N ASP A 303 -8.20 6.06 14.30
CA ASP A 303 -8.07 7.36 13.66
C ASP A 303 -8.44 8.53 14.58
N ALA A 304 -9.48 8.38 15.40
CA ALA A 304 -9.86 9.38 16.38
C ALA A 304 -8.77 9.55 17.46
N VAL A 305 -8.24 8.44 17.96
CA VAL A 305 -7.15 8.43 18.95
C VAL A 305 -5.86 9.03 18.38
N ILE A 306 -5.49 8.69 17.12
CA ILE A 306 -4.33 9.29 16.45
C ILE A 306 -4.54 10.80 16.30
N THR A 307 -5.74 11.23 15.92
CA THR A 307 -6.07 12.65 15.79
C THR A 307 -5.92 13.40 17.12
N ASP A 308 -6.30 12.79 18.24
CA ASP A 308 -6.11 13.35 19.57
C ASP A 308 -4.64 13.46 19.95
N ILE A 309 -3.85 12.40 19.68
CA ILE A 309 -2.39 12.42 19.86
C ILE A 309 -1.75 13.57 19.09
N LEU A 310 -2.11 13.75 17.83
CA LEU A 310 -1.57 14.83 16.98
C LEU A 310 -1.88 16.24 17.50
N LYS A 311 -2.96 16.42 18.27
CA LYS A 311 -3.29 17.71 18.93
C LYS A 311 -2.43 17.96 20.18
N THR A 312 -1.98 16.89 20.84
CA THR A 312 -1.26 17.00 22.11
C THR A 312 0.26 17.06 21.96
N VAL A 313 0.80 16.56 20.85
CA VAL A 313 2.25 16.59 20.59
C VAL A 313 2.65 17.96 20.02
N GLN A 314 3.68 18.56 20.63
CA GLN A 314 4.15 19.89 20.24
C GLN A 314 4.76 19.87 18.83
N VAL A 315 4.24 20.71 17.95
CA VAL A 315 4.78 20.90 16.61
C VAL A 315 6.08 21.70 16.68
N PRO A 316 7.17 21.25 16.04
CA PRO A 316 8.41 21.99 15.97
C PRO A 316 8.22 23.32 15.21
N ARG A 317 8.90 24.35 15.70
CA ARG A 317 8.91 25.69 15.08
C ARG A 317 9.93 25.79 13.98
#